data_f4bc4592b1eded3079e9bab1d11b630d
#
_entry.id   f4bc4592b1eded3079e9bab1d11b630d
#
_cell.length_a   1.000
_cell.length_b   1.000
_cell.length_c   1.000
_cell.angle_alpha   90.00
_cell.angle_beta   90.00
_cell.angle_gamma   90.00
#
_symmetry.space_group_name_H-M   'P 1'
#
loop_
_entity.id
_entity.type
_entity.pdbx_description
1 polymer ?
#
loop_
_entity_poly.entity_id
_entity_poly.type
_entity_poly.pdbx_seq_one_letter_code
_entity_poly.pdbx_strand_id
1 'polypeptide(L)'
;MPQAPRLEPDYTDLVIPPNIAPLNFAINEPGASFHIRLRGKAGEPIEIRSGSPKVRIPEGLWHRLLGLNKGGDLLVDVFVRNDQDQWKQFATITNHVATEDIDPYLIYRKIHPAHSTWSEMGLYQRNLGTFQETPILENRRFANDCCHCHMLRNNNPNTATVDIRSIHYENSLLVISNGVAETIRGSVGFVAWHPKGSVIASSFSKPRLMLHSARNDMRDIAELEGWLGYFTLGSNVVRPIPGVWDETRLLAFPAWAPDGRYLYYGNAPNPWTNMNTLTATSHTVAKYDLMRVSYDIDRDQWGKPEMVLPVSESGFSVAQPRISPDGHWLYFCAIAYGCWPTYDPESDLYGIDLKAGQETAKFTCRKLELNSPQCESWLSWSSNSRWVVFSSKRVSPLFNRPHLAYVAANGVCGKPFIVPQSDPTFYDSLLKTYTIPTLSIGPVTVPQSKLVDAIKNWGRSAFVMPASKKEIKTETYEEGH
;
A
#
# COMPACT_ATOMS: atom_id res chain seq x y z
N MET A 1 3.39 -34.95 20.97
CA MET A 1 4.29 -33.81 20.77
C MET A 1 3.73 -32.64 21.57
N PRO A 2 4.56 -31.73 22.12
CA PRO A 2 4.07 -30.53 22.75
C PRO A 2 3.23 -29.71 21.78
N GLN A 3 2.12 -29.14 22.24
CA GLN A 3 1.25 -28.27 21.45
C GLN A 3 1.94 -26.91 21.26
N ALA A 4 1.76 -26.28 20.09
CA ALA A 4 2.20 -24.90 19.89
C ALA A 4 1.41 -23.93 20.79
N PRO A 5 2.06 -22.89 21.37
CA PRO A 5 1.34 -21.89 22.14
C PRO A 5 0.51 -20.99 21.21
N ARG A 6 -0.64 -20.53 21.68
CA ARG A 6 -1.43 -19.52 20.98
C ARG A 6 -0.93 -18.13 21.36
N LEU A 7 -0.47 -17.41 20.37
CA LEU A 7 0.02 -16.03 20.51
C LEU A 7 -0.94 -15.04 19.84
N GLU A 8 -1.03 -13.84 20.41
CA GLU A 8 -1.77 -12.71 19.84
C GLU A 8 -0.91 -11.44 19.90
N PRO A 9 -0.52 -10.84 18.76
CA PRO A 9 -0.68 -11.35 17.40
C PRO A 9 0.06 -12.68 17.15
N ASP A 10 -0.38 -13.41 16.11
CA ASP A 10 0.29 -14.66 15.70
C ASP A 10 1.64 -14.38 15.03
N TYR A 11 2.71 -14.46 15.81
CA TYR A 11 4.09 -14.30 15.39
C TYR A 11 4.84 -15.63 15.34
N THR A 12 4.22 -16.65 14.75
CA THR A 12 4.81 -17.99 14.55
C THR A 12 5.15 -18.22 13.08
N ASP A 13 6.22 -18.98 12.81
CA ASP A 13 6.66 -19.39 11.46
C ASP A 13 6.86 -18.22 10.49
N LEU A 14 7.47 -17.13 10.97
CA LEU A 14 7.70 -15.89 10.22
C LEU A 14 9.10 -15.83 9.63
N VAL A 15 9.22 -15.12 8.51
CA VAL A 15 10.47 -14.47 8.13
C VAL A 15 10.39 -13.03 8.62
N ILE A 16 11.33 -12.60 9.48
CA ILE A 16 11.31 -11.29 10.12
C ILE A 16 12.49 -10.42 9.67
N PRO A 17 12.29 -9.10 9.48
CA PRO A 17 13.39 -8.20 9.15
C PRO A 17 14.32 -8.06 10.36
N PRO A 18 15.66 -8.05 10.16
CA PRO A 18 16.60 -7.91 11.27
C PRO A 18 16.56 -6.55 11.97
N ASN A 19 15.96 -5.54 11.35
CA ASN A 19 15.84 -4.18 11.85
C ASN A 19 14.41 -3.81 12.29
N ILE A 20 13.54 -4.79 12.55
CA ILE A 20 12.14 -4.54 12.99
C ILE A 20 12.08 -4.30 14.50
N ALA A 21 11.09 -3.52 14.96
CA ALA A 21 10.74 -3.37 16.38
C ALA A 21 10.37 -4.71 17.02
N PRO A 22 10.47 -4.82 18.35
CA PRO A 22 10.13 -6.05 19.06
C PRO A 22 8.74 -6.59 18.70
N LEU A 23 8.67 -7.88 18.39
CA LEU A 23 7.43 -8.60 18.14
C LEU A 23 6.75 -8.92 19.48
N ASN A 24 6.23 -7.89 20.16
CA ASN A 24 5.50 -8.06 21.41
C ASN A 24 4.20 -8.82 21.18
N PHE A 25 3.89 -9.78 22.06
CA PHE A 25 2.71 -10.64 21.93
C PHE A 25 2.04 -10.90 23.27
N ALA A 26 0.79 -11.33 23.23
CA ALA A 26 0.10 -11.91 24.38
C ALA A 26 0.04 -13.43 24.22
N ILE A 27 0.15 -14.16 25.35
CA ILE A 27 0.03 -15.62 25.40
C ILE A 27 -1.42 -15.94 25.74
N ASN A 28 -2.17 -16.51 24.79
CA ASN A 28 -3.57 -16.89 24.96
C ASN A 28 -3.72 -18.31 25.53
N GLU A 29 -2.90 -18.64 26.55
CA GLU A 29 -2.96 -19.88 27.31
C GLU A 29 -3.29 -19.58 28.78
N PRO A 30 -4.13 -20.43 29.41
CA PRO A 30 -4.48 -20.21 30.82
C PRO A 30 -3.27 -20.45 31.73
N GLY A 31 -2.98 -19.49 32.64
CA GLY A 31 -1.88 -19.58 33.56
C GLY A 31 -1.73 -18.34 34.44
N ALA A 32 -1.03 -18.50 35.59
CA ALA A 32 -0.75 -17.45 36.56
C ALA A 32 0.63 -16.80 36.40
N SER A 33 1.55 -17.49 35.71
CA SER A 33 2.91 -16.97 35.43
C SER A 33 3.43 -17.49 34.12
N PHE A 34 4.22 -16.65 33.48
CA PHE A 34 4.72 -16.88 32.12
C PHE A 34 6.25 -16.70 32.13
N HIS A 35 6.95 -17.61 31.50
CA HIS A 35 8.37 -17.52 31.24
C HIS A 35 8.65 -17.73 29.77
N ILE A 36 9.30 -16.78 29.12
CA ILE A 36 9.61 -16.76 27.72
C ILE A 36 11.12 -16.67 27.56
N ARG A 37 11.64 -17.48 26.65
CA ARG A 37 13.04 -17.47 26.27
C ARG A 37 13.18 -17.32 24.77
N LEU A 38 13.80 -16.18 24.33
CA LEU A 38 14.12 -15.95 22.92
C LEU A 38 15.62 -16.20 22.74
N ARG A 39 15.96 -17.01 21.76
CA ARG A 39 17.36 -17.38 21.49
C ARG A 39 17.62 -17.58 20.01
N GLY A 40 18.81 -17.25 19.57
CA GLY A 40 19.35 -17.60 18.26
C GLY A 40 20.56 -18.52 18.41
N LYS A 41 21.29 -18.73 17.32
CA LYS A 41 22.55 -19.46 17.32
C LYS A 41 23.66 -18.67 18.02
N ALA A 42 23.61 -17.34 17.96
CA ALA A 42 24.60 -16.42 18.51
C ALA A 42 23.95 -15.42 19.47
N GLY A 43 24.71 -15.01 20.48
CA GLY A 43 24.29 -14.06 21.51
C GLY A 43 23.62 -14.72 22.71
N GLU A 44 23.48 -13.93 23.80
CA GLU A 44 22.80 -14.38 25.01
C GLU A 44 21.29 -14.44 24.80
N PRO A 45 20.59 -15.46 25.32
CA PRO A 45 19.15 -15.53 25.29
C PRO A 45 18.47 -14.34 26.00
N ILE A 46 17.32 -13.91 25.51
CA ILE A 46 16.48 -12.96 26.24
C ILE A 46 15.50 -13.77 27.09
N GLU A 47 15.57 -13.60 28.39
CA GLU A 47 14.68 -14.26 29.33
C GLU A 47 13.67 -13.24 29.88
N ILE A 48 12.38 -13.56 29.78
CA ILE A 48 11.29 -12.71 30.28
C ILE A 48 10.43 -13.54 31.23
N ARG A 49 10.22 -13.04 32.44
CA ARG A 49 9.29 -13.61 33.41
C ARG A 49 8.22 -12.60 33.74
N SER A 50 6.96 -13.01 33.72
CA SER A 50 5.82 -12.13 33.92
C SER A 50 4.65 -12.83 34.61
N GLY A 51 3.94 -12.10 35.47
CA GLY A 51 2.61 -12.49 35.95
C GLY A 51 1.46 -12.07 35.00
N SER A 52 1.80 -11.43 33.88
CA SER A 52 0.84 -11.03 32.86
C SER A 52 1.10 -11.83 31.59
N PRO A 53 0.06 -12.21 30.85
CA PRO A 53 0.22 -12.87 29.55
C PRO A 53 0.83 -11.96 28.47
N LYS A 54 0.85 -10.63 28.68
CA LYS A 54 1.46 -9.66 27.74
C LYS A 54 2.98 -9.68 27.87
N VAL A 55 3.63 -10.06 26.80
CA VAL A 55 5.09 -10.14 26.68
C VAL A 55 5.60 -8.89 26.00
N ARG A 56 6.47 -8.15 26.65
CA ARG A 56 7.17 -6.98 26.10
C ARG A 56 8.66 -7.29 26.05
N ILE A 57 9.19 -7.36 24.85
CA ILE A 57 10.60 -7.71 24.62
C ILE A 57 11.43 -6.42 24.72
N PRO A 58 12.53 -6.39 25.51
CA PRO A 58 13.40 -5.22 25.62
C PRO A 58 14.05 -4.88 24.27
N GLU A 59 13.81 -3.67 23.76
CA GLU A 59 14.19 -3.22 22.42
C GLU A 59 15.69 -3.40 22.13
N GLY A 60 16.56 -2.95 23.03
CA GLY A 60 18.01 -3.04 22.83
C GLY A 60 18.53 -4.49 22.77
N LEU A 61 17.97 -5.40 23.59
CA LEU A 61 18.33 -6.82 23.55
C LEU A 61 17.79 -7.49 22.28
N TRP A 62 16.59 -7.12 21.86
CA TRP A 62 15.97 -7.60 20.64
C TRP A 62 16.80 -7.28 19.40
N HIS A 63 17.15 -6.01 19.17
CA HIS A 63 17.96 -5.61 18.04
C HIS A 63 19.34 -6.27 18.03
N ARG A 64 19.97 -6.42 19.21
CA ARG A 64 21.22 -7.14 19.33
C ARG A 64 21.07 -8.61 18.92
N LEU A 65 20.03 -9.28 19.40
CA LEU A 65 19.79 -10.70 19.11
C LEU A 65 19.52 -10.89 17.60
N LEU A 66 18.65 -10.07 16.99
CA LEU A 66 18.39 -10.14 15.54
C LEU A 66 19.65 -9.85 14.71
N GLY A 67 20.39 -8.81 15.07
CA GLY A 67 21.62 -8.43 14.35
C GLY A 67 22.68 -9.52 14.33
N LEU A 68 22.80 -10.30 15.41
CA LEU A 68 23.74 -11.42 15.52
C LEU A 68 23.27 -12.68 14.79
N ASN A 69 21.98 -12.76 14.44
CA ASN A 69 21.37 -13.97 13.86
C ASN A 69 20.77 -13.73 12.47
N LYS A 70 21.21 -12.72 11.72
CA LYS A 70 20.80 -12.51 10.33
C LYS A 70 21.04 -13.76 9.48
N GLY A 71 20.05 -14.17 8.71
CA GLY A 71 20.05 -15.39 7.90
C GLY A 71 19.93 -16.69 8.70
N GLY A 72 19.60 -16.59 9.99
CA GLY A 72 19.45 -17.73 10.90
C GLY A 72 18.08 -17.77 11.59
N ASP A 73 17.90 -18.78 12.42
CA ASP A 73 16.64 -18.99 13.13
C ASP A 73 16.62 -18.28 14.49
N LEU A 74 15.47 -17.71 14.80
CA LEU A 74 15.09 -17.20 16.12
C LEU A 74 14.08 -18.18 16.74
N LEU A 75 14.45 -18.76 17.86
CA LEU A 75 13.65 -19.71 18.60
C LEU A 75 12.97 -19.03 19.79
N VAL A 76 11.67 -19.30 19.97
CA VAL A 76 10.90 -18.77 21.10
C VAL A 76 10.32 -19.95 21.87
N ASP A 77 10.83 -20.14 23.10
CA ASP A 77 10.33 -21.13 24.03
C ASP A 77 9.34 -20.45 25.00
N VAL A 78 8.16 -21.04 25.15
CA VAL A 78 7.08 -20.53 26.00
C VAL A 78 6.77 -21.54 27.09
N PHE A 79 6.80 -21.07 28.33
CA PHE A 79 6.46 -21.84 29.53
C PHE A 79 5.32 -21.12 30.25
N VAL A 80 4.29 -21.84 30.66
CA VAL A 80 3.17 -21.31 31.42
C VAL A 80 2.99 -22.11 32.70
N ARG A 81 2.86 -21.41 33.82
CA ARG A 81 2.61 -22.02 35.14
C ARG A 81 1.12 -21.89 35.45
N ASN A 82 0.49 -23.02 35.75
CA ASN A 82 -0.91 -23.06 36.15
C ASN A 82 -1.10 -22.69 37.66
N ASP A 83 -2.35 -22.64 38.11
CA ASP A 83 -2.71 -22.34 39.49
C ASP A 83 -2.29 -23.41 40.51
N GLN A 84 -1.90 -24.60 40.03
CA GLN A 84 -1.38 -25.73 40.82
C GLN A 84 0.14 -25.72 40.94
N ASP A 85 0.78 -24.62 40.55
CA ASP A 85 2.25 -24.42 40.55
C ASP A 85 3.02 -25.35 39.57
N GLN A 86 2.35 -25.89 38.57
CA GLN A 86 2.97 -26.78 37.58
C GLN A 86 3.31 -26.01 36.31
N TRP A 87 4.56 -26.15 35.86
CA TRP A 87 5.00 -25.57 34.59
C TRP A 87 4.70 -26.49 33.40
N LYS A 88 4.09 -25.93 32.36
CA LYS A 88 3.92 -26.55 31.07
C LYS A 88 4.80 -25.87 30.03
N GLN A 89 5.65 -26.63 29.37
CA GLN A 89 6.41 -26.18 28.21
C GLN A 89 5.60 -26.44 26.95
N PHE A 90 5.51 -25.45 26.07
CA PHE A 90 4.91 -25.57 24.74
C PHE A 90 5.96 -25.94 23.69
N ALA A 91 5.51 -26.28 22.47
CA ALA A 91 6.40 -26.48 21.35
C ALA A 91 7.17 -25.19 21.04
N THR A 92 8.45 -25.29 20.77
CA THR A 92 9.30 -24.16 20.40
C THR A 92 8.80 -23.56 19.08
N ILE A 93 8.61 -22.27 19.06
CA ILE A 93 8.31 -21.49 17.84
C ILE A 93 9.63 -21.21 17.14
N THR A 94 9.66 -21.43 15.83
CA THR A 94 10.80 -21.07 14.97
C THR A 94 10.41 -19.95 14.02
N ASN A 95 11.14 -18.83 14.08
CA ASN A 95 11.06 -17.76 13.07
C ASN A 95 12.43 -17.65 12.39
N HIS A 96 12.45 -17.18 11.16
CA HIS A 96 13.69 -16.96 10.43
C HIS A 96 14.01 -15.46 10.37
N VAL A 97 15.22 -15.07 10.70
CA VAL A 97 15.70 -13.68 10.57
C VAL A 97 16.26 -13.52 9.17
N ALA A 98 15.65 -12.67 8.34
CA ALA A 98 16.15 -12.42 7.00
C ALA A 98 17.57 -11.82 6.99
N THR A 99 18.26 -11.93 5.87
CA THR A 99 19.52 -11.21 5.65
C THR A 99 19.28 -9.75 5.28
N GLU A 100 18.15 -9.46 4.65
CA GLU A 100 17.80 -8.16 4.12
C GLU A 100 16.98 -7.34 5.11
N ASP A 101 17.46 -6.15 5.38
CA ASP A 101 16.74 -5.15 6.17
C ASP A 101 15.47 -4.71 5.43
N ILE A 102 14.43 -4.33 6.15
CA ILE A 102 13.26 -3.63 5.59
C ILE A 102 13.54 -2.12 5.57
N ASP A 103 12.89 -1.37 4.66
CA ASP A 103 12.93 0.10 4.71
C ASP A 103 12.55 0.58 6.12
N PRO A 104 13.29 1.54 6.70
CA PRO A 104 13.15 1.87 8.12
C PRO A 104 11.86 2.58 8.52
N TYR A 105 11.11 3.10 7.55
CA TYR A 105 9.87 3.83 7.81
C TYR A 105 8.68 3.27 7.05
N LEU A 106 7.52 3.38 7.68
CA LEU A 106 6.21 3.08 7.11
C LEU A 106 5.36 4.34 7.16
N ILE A 107 4.87 4.79 5.99
CA ILE A 107 3.94 5.92 5.85
C ILE A 107 2.55 5.35 5.60
N TYR A 108 1.53 5.89 6.24
CA TYR A 108 0.14 5.46 6.08
C TYR A 108 -0.85 6.56 6.46
N ARG A 109 -2.06 6.46 5.93
CA ARG A 109 -3.17 7.24 6.43
C ARG A 109 -3.89 6.47 7.55
N LYS A 110 -4.22 7.18 8.63
CA LYS A 110 -5.20 6.73 9.63
C LYS A 110 -6.50 7.48 9.38
N ILE A 111 -7.57 6.74 9.15
CA ILE A 111 -8.86 7.30 8.80
C ILE A 111 -9.97 6.63 9.61
N HIS A 112 -11.11 7.30 9.73
CA HIS A 112 -12.32 6.69 10.26
C HIS A 112 -12.88 5.69 9.23
N PRO A 113 -13.35 4.49 9.62
CA PRO A 113 -13.84 3.48 8.67
C PRO A 113 -14.94 3.99 7.73
N ALA A 114 -15.87 4.80 8.28
CA ALA A 114 -16.93 5.42 7.49
C ALA A 114 -16.48 6.69 6.72
N HIS A 115 -15.23 7.11 6.82
CA HIS A 115 -14.70 8.35 6.25
C HIS A 115 -15.51 9.62 6.62
N SER A 116 -16.18 9.60 7.77
CA SER A 116 -17.13 10.65 8.18
C SER A 116 -16.51 11.73 9.06
N THR A 117 -15.46 11.40 9.82
CA THR A 117 -14.83 12.32 10.78
C THR A 117 -13.47 12.75 10.25
N TRP A 118 -13.47 13.71 9.32
CA TRP A 118 -12.26 14.15 8.64
C TRP A 118 -11.24 14.80 9.59
N SER A 119 -11.69 15.50 10.63
CA SER A 119 -10.81 16.11 11.64
C SER A 119 -9.90 15.12 12.36
N GLU A 120 -10.29 13.85 12.44
CA GLU A 120 -9.54 12.78 13.08
C GLU A 120 -8.62 12.00 12.13
N MET A 121 -8.64 12.34 10.85
CA MET A 121 -7.82 11.69 9.84
C MET A 121 -6.47 12.38 9.70
N GLY A 122 -5.50 11.66 9.12
CA GLY A 122 -4.19 12.22 8.81
C GLY A 122 -3.26 11.21 8.19
N LEU A 123 -2.16 11.76 7.67
CA LEU A 123 -1.00 11.03 7.17
C LEU A 123 0.05 10.96 8.29
N TYR A 124 0.53 9.76 8.56
CA TYR A 124 1.48 9.47 9.63
C TYR A 124 2.66 8.69 9.10
N GLN A 125 3.78 8.79 9.79
CA GLN A 125 4.95 7.95 9.57
C GLN A 125 5.35 7.25 10.85
N ARG A 126 5.84 6.03 10.70
CA ARG A 126 6.31 5.21 11.80
C ARG A 126 7.68 4.68 11.51
N ASN A 127 8.58 4.78 12.49
CA ASN A 127 9.84 4.07 12.48
C ASN A 127 9.59 2.57 12.74
N LEU A 128 9.92 1.70 11.78
CA LEU A 128 9.69 0.27 11.89
C LEU A 128 10.66 -0.43 12.84
N GLY A 129 11.82 0.17 13.14
CA GLY A 129 12.77 -0.33 14.13
C GLY A 129 12.36 -0.04 15.56
N THR A 130 11.41 0.88 15.77
CA THR A 130 10.88 1.26 17.07
C THR A 130 9.35 1.31 17.04
N PHE A 131 8.72 1.81 18.12
CA PHE A 131 7.28 2.04 18.15
C PHE A 131 6.92 3.53 17.90
N GLN A 132 7.91 4.36 17.54
CA GLN A 132 7.70 5.80 17.36
C GLN A 132 6.88 6.08 16.12
N GLU A 133 5.75 6.74 16.31
CA GLU A 133 4.87 7.26 15.26
C GLU A 133 4.81 8.78 15.38
N THR A 134 4.89 9.48 14.23
CA THR A 134 4.75 10.93 14.17
C THR A 134 3.80 11.34 13.04
N PRO A 135 3.01 12.43 13.22
CA PRO A 135 2.17 12.94 12.14
C PRO A 135 3.03 13.62 11.07
N ILE A 136 2.72 13.35 9.80
CA ILE A 136 3.20 14.11 8.65
C ILE A 136 2.23 15.27 8.39
N LEU A 137 0.93 14.94 8.25
CA LEU A 137 -0.11 15.92 7.96
C LEU A 137 -1.44 15.49 8.58
N GLU A 138 -1.94 16.24 9.54
CA GLU A 138 -3.25 16.00 10.16
C GLU A 138 -4.29 16.94 9.56
N ASN A 139 -5.46 16.40 9.19
CA ASN A 139 -6.56 17.15 8.58
C ASN A 139 -7.01 18.36 9.43
N ARG A 140 -7.01 18.20 10.76
CA ARG A 140 -7.37 19.27 11.71
C ARG A 140 -6.47 20.51 11.62
N ARG A 141 -5.31 20.42 10.97
CA ARG A 141 -4.38 21.56 10.81
C ARG A 141 -4.72 22.46 9.64
N PHE A 142 -5.57 21.97 8.69
CA PHE A 142 -6.02 22.72 7.52
C PHE A 142 -7.54 22.59 7.35
N ALA A 143 -8.28 23.23 8.25
CA ALA A 143 -9.76 23.36 8.27
C ALA A 143 -10.53 22.02 8.27
N ASN A 144 -9.94 20.90 8.71
CA ASN A 144 -10.49 19.55 8.66
C ASN A 144 -10.71 19.01 7.23
N ASP A 145 -10.09 19.60 6.23
CA ASP A 145 -10.08 19.08 4.87
C ASP A 145 -9.27 17.81 4.76
N CYS A 146 -9.35 17.08 3.66
CA CYS A 146 -8.84 15.74 3.57
C CYS A 146 -7.49 15.65 2.86
N CYS A 147 -6.43 15.17 3.54
CA CYS A 147 -5.29 14.57 2.87
C CYS A 147 -5.70 13.18 2.36
N HIS A 148 -5.62 12.98 1.04
CA HIS A 148 -6.10 11.76 0.38
C HIS A 148 -4.94 10.80 0.06
N CYS A 149 -4.76 10.41 -1.20
CA CYS A 149 -3.71 9.46 -1.58
C CYS A 149 -2.33 10.12 -1.53
N HIS A 150 -1.34 9.39 -1.06
CA HIS A 150 0.06 9.79 -1.14
C HIS A 150 0.85 8.83 -2.02
N MET A 151 1.93 9.32 -2.62
CA MET A 151 2.84 8.53 -3.45
C MET A 151 4.27 9.02 -3.29
N LEU A 152 5.20 8.08 -3.07
CA LEU A 152 6.63 8.37 -3.04
C LEU A 152 7.26 7.99 -4.38
N ARG A 153 8.27 8.74 -4.81
CA ARG A 153 9.14 8.32 -5.91
C ARG A 153 10.24 7.41 -5.36
N ASN A 154 10.30 6.15 -5.81
CA ASN A 154 11.34 5.19 -5.43
C ASN A 154 11.54 5.08 -3.90
N ASN A 155 10.46 4.99 -3.13
CA ASN A 155 10.45 4.95 -1.66
C ASN A 155 11.12 6.16 -0.98
N ASN A 156 11.39 7.25 -1.73
CA ASN A 156 12.08 8.42 -1.22
C ASN A 156 11.09 9.43 -0.59
N PRO A 157 11.15 9.69 0.71
CA PRO A 157 10.23 10.61 1.40
C PRO A 157 10.45 12.09 1.01
N ASN A 158 11.64 12.41 0.45
CA ASN A 158 11.95 13.77 -0.02
C ASN A 158 11.41 14.07 -1.43
N THR A 159 10.76 13.09 -2.06
CA THR A 159 10.07 13.26 -3.35
C THR A 159 8.75 12.51 -3.27
N ALA A 160 7.70 13.25 -2.94
CA ALA A 160 6.40 12.69 -2.66
C ALA A 160 5.28 13.61 -3.13
N THR A 161 4.10 13.04 -3.31
CA THR A 161 2.86 13.79 -3.52
C THR A 161 1.80 13.37 -2.52
N VAL A 162 0.91 14.29 -2.19
CA VAL A 162 -0.31 14.03 -1.41
C VAL A 162 -1.47 14.74 -2.10
N ASP A 163 -2.51 14.00 -2.46
CA ASP A 163 -3.76 14.58 -2.96
C ASP A 163 -4.51 15.28 -1.82
N ILE A 164 -4.84 16.55 -1.98
CA ILE A 164 -5.58 17.37 -1.02
C ILE A 164 -6.97 17.64 -1.57
N ARG A 165 -7.97 17.21 -0.84
CA ARG A 165 -9.37 17.52 -1.11
C ARG A 165 -9.88 18.52 -0.10
N SER A 166 -10.18 19.70 -0.57
CA SER A 166 -10.52 20.85 0.28
C SER A 166 -11.75 21.57 -0.25
N ILE A 167 -12.61 21.95 0.67
CA ILE A 167 -13.72 22.88 0.41
C ILE A 167 -13.35 24.31 0.81
N HIS A 168 -12.25 24.48 1.55
CA HIS A 168 -11.80 25.78 2.07
C HIS A 168 -10.65 26.38 1.26
N TYR A 169 -9.78 25.53 0.67
CA TYR A 169 -8.52 25.94 0.02
C TYR A 169 -8.38 25.45 -1.42
N GLU A 170 -9.43 24.93 -2.05
CA GLU A 170 -9.44 24.23 -3.34
C GLU A 170 -8.69 22.88 -3.31
N ASN A 171 -9.12 21.97 -4.19
CA ASN A 171 -8.42 20.73 -4.42
C ASN A 171 -7.04 20.99 -5.01
N SER A 172 -6.04 20.26 -4.55
CA SER A 172 -4.67 20.45 -5.03
C SER A 172 -3.83 19.20 -4.86
N LEU A 173 -2.76 19.08 -5.64
CA LEU A 173 -1.69 18.15 -5.42
C LEU A 173 -0.60 18.84 -4.61
N LEU A 174 -0.41 18.43 -3.35
CA LEU A 174 0.74 18.81 -2.55
C LEU A 174 1.95 18.01 -3.02
N VAL A 175 3.00 18.70 -3.41
CA VAL A 175 4.27 18.12 -3.88
C VAL A 175 5.35 18.43 -2.87
N ILE A 176 6.04 17.40 -2.42
CA ILE A 176 7.27 17.50 -1.63
C ILE A 176 8.43 17.19 -2.56
N SER A 177 9.36 18.12 -2.70
CA SER A 177 10.57 17.95 -3.50
C SER A 177 11.73 18.67 -2.87
N ASN A 178 12.84 17.94 -2.61
CA ASN A 178 14.07 18.51 -2.05
C ASN A 178 13.88 19.35 -0.76
N GLY A 179 12.99 18.92 0.13
CA GLY A 179 12.71 19.61 1.39
C GLY A 179 11.78 20.82 1.27
N VAL A 180 11.24 21.08 0.08
CA VAL A 180 10.25 22.13 -0.20
C VAL A 180 8.88 21.50 -0.42
N ALA A 181 7.83 22.16 0.08
CA ALA A 181 6.45 21.78 -0.15
C ALA A 181 5.73 22.86 -0.95
N GLU A 182 5.10 22.45 -2.04
CA GLU A 182 4.32 23.33 -2.92
C GLU A 182 3.00 22.66 -3.31
N THR A 183 1.99 23.44 -3.69
CA THR A 183 0.72 22.90 -4.18
C THR A 183 0.48 23.31 -5.62
N ILE A 184 -0.07 22.35 -6.40
CA ILE A 184 -0.59 22.59 -7.74
C ILE A 184 -2.11 22.45 -7.66
N ARG A 185 -2.85 23.52 -7.93
CA ARG A 185 -4.32 23.53 -7.88
C ARG A 185 -4.94 22.64 -8.95
N GLY A 186 -5.97 21.92 -8.57
CA GLY A 186 -6.74 21.01 -9.42
C GLY A 186 -6.79 19.61 -8.83
N SER A 187 -7.76 18.83 -9.28
CA SER A 187 -7.95 17.47 -8.83
C SER A 187 -7.18 16.50 -9.70
N VAL A 188 -6.48 15.60 -9.08
CA VAL A 188 -5.86 14.42 -9.69
C VAL A 188 -6.41 13.17 -9.00
N GLY A 189 -6.30 12.03 -9.66
CA GLY A 189 -6.63 10.74 -9.07
C GLY A 189 -5.36 10.03 -8.56
N PHE A 190 -5.19 8.77 -8.99
CA PHE A 190 -4.01 8.00 -8.62
C PHE A 190 -2.78 8.49 -9.40
N VAL A 191 -1.73 8.81 -8.66
CA VAL A 191 -0.50 9.41 -9.19
C VAL A 191 0.60 8.35 -9.26
N ALA A 192 1.43 8.41 -10.30
CA ALA A 192 2.63 7.60 -10.44
C ALA A 192 3.80 8.47 -10.92
N TRP A 193 4.88 8.49 -10.13
CA TRP A 193 6.11 9.18 -10.49
C TRP A 193 6.92 8.38 -11.49
N HIS A 194 7.39 9.02 -12.56
CA HIS A 194 8.42 8.43 -13.39
C HIS A 194 9.72 8.26 -12.57
N PRO A 195 10.35 7.07 -12.56
CA PRO A 195 11.45 6.80 -11.62
C PRO A 195 12.70 7.69 -11.86
N LYS A 196 12.91 8.15 -13.08
CA LYS A 196 14.13 8.91 -13.47
C LYS A 196 13.92 10.43 -13.56
N GLY A 197 12.70 10.96 -13.41
CA GLY A 197 12.49 12.38 -13.69
C GLY A 197 11.32 13.02 -12.98
N SER A 198 10.99 14.23 -13.42
CA SER A 198 9.90 15.06 -12.91
C SER A 198 8.55 14.77 -13.59
N VAL A 199 8.50 13.78 -14.47
CA VAL A 199 7.27 13.36 -15.15
C VAL A 199 6.40 12.58 -14.17
N ILE A 200 5.13 12.92 -14.13
CA ILE A 200 4.12 12.28 -13.30
C ILE A 200 2.96 11.88 -14.21
N ALA A 201 2.61 10.61 -14.19
CA ALA A 201 1.35 10.12 -14.73
C ALA A 201 0.26 10.15 -13.67
N SER A 202 -0.96 10.49 -14.06
CA SER A 202 -2.11 10.49 -13.15
C SER A 202 -3.35 9.99 -13.85
N SER A 203 -4.24 9.35 -13.09
CA SER A 203 -5.61 9.15 -13.53
C SER A 203 -6.42 10.41 -13.21
N PHE A 204 -7.36 10.71 -14.11
CA PHE A 204 -8.36 11.76 -13.93
C PHE A 204 -9.72 11.07 -14.01
N SER A 205 -10.40 11.00 -12.89
CA SER A 205 -11.62 10.22 -12.77
C SER A 205 -12.76 11.02 -12.18
N LYS A 206 -13.97 10.53 -12.38
CA LYS A 206 -15.20 11.04 -11.77
C LYS A 206 -15.86 9.93 -10.96
N PRO A 207 -15.43 9.74 -9.71
CA PRO A 207 -15.99 8.71 -8.88
C PRO A 207 -17.40 9.09 -8.40
N ARG A 208 -18.27 8.09 -8.31
CA ARG A 208 -19.55 8.17 -7.64
C ARG A 208 -19.57 7.24 -6.43
N LEU A 209 -19.74 7.84 -5.26
CA LEU A 209 -19.90 7.09 -4.03
C LEU A 209 -21.29 6.47 -3.96
N MET A 210 -21.34 5.20 -3.61
CA MET A 210 -22.54 4.45 -3.25
C MET A 210 -22.43 3.97 -1.81
N LEU A 211 -23.57 3.92 -1.11
CA LEU A 211 -23.63 3.49 0.28
C LEU A 211 -24.52 2.25 0.38
N HIS A 212 -24.03 1.25 1.10
CA HIS A 212 -24.75 0.00 1.40
C HIS A 212 -24.97 -0.11 2.91
N SER A 213 -26.20 -0.31 3.31
CA SER A 213 -26.54 -0.49 4.75
C SER A 213 -26.41 -1.95 5.23
N ALA A 214 -26.31 -2.90 4.30
CA ALA A 214 -26.33 -4.34 4.60
C ALA A 214 -24.98 -5.04 4.46
N ARG A 215 -23.88 -4.30 4.28
CA ARG A 215 -22.51 -4.83 4.15
C ARG A 215 -21.63 -4.30 5.27
N ASN A 216 -20.59 -5.06 5.65
CA ASN A 216 -19.55 -4.59 6.56
C ASN A 216 -18.83 -3.35 5.97
N ASP A 217 -18.58 -3.34 4.66
CA ASP A 217 -18.16 -2.16 3.93
C ASP A 217 -19.41 -1.39 3.48
N MET A 218 -19.65 -0.27 4.16
CA MET A 218 -20.79 0.60 3.85
C MET A 218 -20.61 1.37 2.54
N ARG A 219 -19.43 1.31 1.93
CA ARG A 219 -19.06 2.08 0.74
C ARG A 219 -18.76 1.21 -0.44
N ASP A 220 -19.12 1.74 -1.60
CA ASP A 220 -18.67 1.27 -2.89
C ASP A 220 -18.43 2.48 -3.80
N ILE A 221 -17.59 2.35 -4.83
CA ILE A 221 -17.25 3.46 -5.71
C ILE A 221 -17.32 2.98 -7.17
N ALA A 222 -18.16 3.65 -7.94
CA ALA A 222 -18.18 3.51 -9.38
C ALA A 222 -17.36 4.65 -10.02
N GLU A 223 -16.44 4.31 -10.91
CA GLU A 223 -15.79 5.29 -11.77
C GLU A 223 -16.70 5.54 -12.98
N LEU A 224 -17.17 6.77 -13.13
CA LEU A 224 -18.09 7.16 -14.22
C LEU A 224 -17.34 7.65 -15.46
N GLU A 225 -16.19 8.24 -15.26
CA GLU A 225 -15.24 8.66 -16.27
C GLU A 225 -13.84 8.34 -15.71
N GLY A 226 -12.92 7.95 -16.58
CA GLY A 226 -11.53 7.70 -16.19
C GLY A 226 -10.61 7.77 -17.40
N TRP A 227 -9.60 8.65 -17.36
CA TRP A 227 -8.58 8.74 -18.38
C TRP A 227 -7.20 8.95 -17.75
N LEU A 228 -6.13 8.70 -18.49
CA LEU A 228 -4.76 8.90 -18.05
C LEU A 228 -4.14 10.09 -18.74
N GLY A 229 -3.51 10.93 -17.95
CA GLY A 229 -2.67 12.02 -18.42
C GLY A 229 -1.32 12.01 -17.73
N TYR A 230 -0.41 12.82 -18.24
CA TYR A 230 0.89 13.06 -17.64
C TYR A 230 1.25 14.55 -17.68
N PHE A 231 2.11 14.93 -16.79
CA PHE A 231 2.63 16.31 -16.71
C PHE A 231 4.05 16.31 -16.16
N THR A 232 4.77 17.39 -16.43
CA THR A 232 6.09 17.63 -15.85
C THR A 232 5.97 18.68 -14.76
N LEU A 233 6.58 18.44 -13.60
CA LEU A 233 6.65 19.44 -12.52
C LEU A 233 7.27 20.75 -13.05
N GLY A 234 6.64 21.86 -12.69
CA GLY A 234 7.02 23.20 -13.11
C GLY A 234 6.23 23.70 -14.33
N SER A 235 5.97 22.85 -15.35
CA SER A 235 5.08 23.24 -16.46
C SER A 235 3.61 23.09 -16.09
N ASN A 236 3.28 22.02 -15.34
CA ASN A 236 1.94 21.63 -14.87
C ASN A 236 0.87 21.52 -15.98
N VAL A 237 1.31 21.44 -17.23
CA VAL A 237 0.42 21.19 -18.38
C VAL A 237 0.11 19.72 -18.44
N VAL A 238 -1.15 19.37 -18.24
CA VAL A 238 -1.62 17.98 -18.32
C VAL A 238 -1.83 17.63 -19.79
N ARG A 239 -1.14 16.58 -20.25
CA ARG A 239 -1.31 16.02 -21.58
C ARG A 239 -1.94 14.65 -21.46
N PRO A 240 -2.92 14.31 -22.29
CA PRO A 240 -3.40 12.93 -22.40
C PRO A 240 -2.28 12.02 -22.86
N ILE A 241 -2.28 10.76 -22.39
CA ILE A 241 -1.37 9.75 -22.93
C ILE A 241 -1.93 9.29 -24.29
N PRO A 242 -1.16 9.46 -25.39
CA PRO A 242 -1.66 9.16 -26.73
C PRO A 242 -2.09 7.70 -26.89
N GLY A 243 -3.21 7.47 -27.56
CA GLY A 243 -3.72 6.16 -27.96
C GLY A 243 -4.23 5.25 -26.83
N VAL A 244 -4.21 5.70 -25.56
CA VAL A 244 -4.68 4.85 -24.44
C VAL A 244 -6.15 5.06 -24.09
N TRP A 245 -6.71 6.22 -24.35
CA TRP A 245 -8.07 6.56 -23.94
C TRP A 245 -8.98 7.03 -25.09
N ASP A 246 -10.23 6.62 -24.98
CA ASP A 246 -11.37 7.21 -25.64
C ASP A 246 -12.59 7.20 -24.69
N GLU A 247 -13.72 7.77 -25.11
CA GLU A 247 -14.92 7.87 -24.28
C GLU A 247 -15.58 6.53 -23.93
N THR A 248 -15.16 5.44 -24.61
CA THR A 248 -15.65 4.07 -24.36
C THR A 248 -14.81 3.33 -23.31
N ARG A 249 -13.82 4.00 -22.71
CA ARG A 249 -12.86 3.39 -21.78
C ARG A 249 -12.85 4.05 -20.41
N LEU A 250 -12.59 3.25 -19.40
CA LEU A 250 -12.26 3.68 -18.05
C LEU A 250 -10.83 3.24 -17.76
N LEU A 251 -9.97 4.19 -17.36
CA LEU A 251 -8.57 3.95 -17.07
C LEU A 251 -8.25 4.31 -15.62
N ALA A 252 -7.46 3.48 -14.95
CA ALA A 252 -7.12 3.67 -13.53
C ALA A 252 -5.72 3.16 -13.18
N PHE A 253 -5.20 3.62 -12.04
CA PHE A 253 -4.00 3.11 -11.37
C PHE A 253 -2.75 3.03 -12.25
N PRO A 254 -2.23 4.15 -12.75
CA PRO A 254 -0.94 4.14 -13.43
C PRO A 254 0.16 3.67 -12.49
N ALA A 255 1.10 2.87 -13.00
CA ALA A 255 2.28 2.38 -12.27
C ALA A 255 3.47 2.25 -13.22
N TRP A 256 4.53 3.00 -12.96
CA TRP A 256 5.75 2.93 -13.77
C TRP A 256 6.56 1.69 -13.46
N ALA A 257 7.11 1.08 -14.50
CA ALA A 257 8.24 0.16 -14.35
C ALA A 257 9.46 0.93 -13.79
N PRO A 258 10.31 0.30 -12.96
CA PRO A 258 11.44 0.99 -12.31
C PRO A 258 12.52 1.48 -13.29
N ASP A 259 12.54 0.98 -14.51
CA ASP A 259 13.42 1.49 -15.59
C ASP A 259 12.82 2.72 -16.32
N GLY A 260 11.53 3.01 -16.08
CA GLY A 260 10.77 4.11 -16.69
C GLY A 260 10.31 3.87 -18.13
N ARG A 261 10.56 2.68 -18.70
CA ARG A 261 10.22 2.39 -20.10
C ARG A 261 8.76 2.04 -20.33
N TYR A 262 8.06 1.59 -19.29
CA TYR A 262 6.67 1.19 -19.40
C TYR A 262 5.83 1.78 -18.27
N LEU A 263 4.64 2.27 -18.63
CA LEU A 263 3.57 2.59 -17.71
C LEU A 263 2.51 1.49 -17.77
N TYR A 264 2.27 0.83 -16.65
CA TYR A 264 1.19 -0.16 -16.48
C TYR A 264 -0.06 0.54 -15.95
N TYR A 265 -1.25 0.06 -16.34
CA TYR A 265 -2.53 0.66 -15.92
C TYR A 265 -3.69 -0.31 -16.09
N GLY A 266 -4.76 -0.07 -15.35
CA GLY A 266 -6.04 -0.76 -15.52
C GLY A 266 -6.86 -0.13 -16.63
N ASN A 267 -7.52 -0.95 -17.47
CA ASN A 267 -8.34 -0.54 -18.58
C ASN A 267 -9.62 -1.37 -18.65
N ALA A 268 -10.79 -0.73 -18.57
CA ALA A 268 -12.09 -1.38 -18.71
C ALA A 268 -12.94 -0.71 -19.82
N PRO A 269 -13.86 -1.43 -20.45
CA PRO A 269 -14.93 -0.78 -21.18
C PRO A 269 -15.74 0.14 -20.27
N ASN A 270 -16.11 1.32 -20.76
CA ASN A 270 -17.02 2.20 -20.04
C ASN A 270 -18.48 1.75 -20.25
N PRO A 271 -19.16 1.21 -19.23
CA PRO A 271 -20.53 0.74 -19.37
C PRO A 271 -21.57 1.87 -19.32
N TRP A 272 -21.14 3.11 -19.07
CA TRP A 272 -22.05 4.22 -18.83
C TRP A 272 -22.35 4.98 -20.13
N THR A 273 -23.45 4.64 -20.78
CA THR A 273 -23.97 5.42 -21.92
C THR A 273 -24.84 6.59 -21.46
N ASN A 274 -25.43 6.48 -20.27
CA ASN A 274 -26.26 7.52 -19.65
C ASN A 274 -26.12 7.45 -18.12
N MET A 275 -25.62 8.51 -17.52
CA MET A 275 -25.38 8.64 -16.08
C MET A 275 -26.65 8.54 -15.23
N ASN A 276 -27.82 8.85 -15.83
CA ASN A 276 -29.11 8.80 -15.12
C ASN A 276 -29.66 7.37 -15.01
N THR A 277 -29.08 6.41 -15.72
CA THR A 277 -29.51 5.00 -15.71
C THR A 277 -28.69 4.13 -14.78
N LEU A 278 -27.81 4.71 -13.95
CA LEU A 278 -27.00 4.00 -12.97
C LEU A 278 -27.90 3.39 -11.89
N THR A 279 -27.96 2.07 -11.87
CA THR A 279 -28.63 1.31 -10.82
C THR A 279 -27.64 0.91 -9.70
N ALA A 280 -28.14 0.45 -8.57
CA ALA A 280 -27.31 0.01 -7.44
C ALA A 280 -26.33 -1.13 -7.79
N THR A 281 -26.54 -1.84 -8.91
CA THR A 281 -25.72 -2.98 -9.34
C THR A 281 -25.04 -2.79 -10.68
N SER A 282 -25.41 -1.76 -11.46
CA SER A 282 -24.85 -1.59 -12.83
C SER A 282 -23.35 -1.31 -12.84
N HIS A 283 -22.78 -0.83 -11.73
CA HIS A 283 -21.34 -0.59 -11.58
C HIS A 283 -20.51 -1.89 -11.48
N THR A 284 -21.13 -3.02 -11.13
CA THR A 284 -20.43 -4.32 -10.97
C THR A 284 -20.01 -4.96 -12.30
N VAL A 285 -20.43 -4.39 -13.45
CA VAL A 285 -20.04 -4.89 -14.78
C VAL A 285 -18.67 -4.37 -15.23
N ALA A 286 -18.18 -3.26 -14.65
CA ALA A 286 -16.87 -2.71 -15.01
C ALA A 286 -15.74 -3.60 -14.48
N LYS A 287 -14.99 -4.24 -15.38
CA LYS A 287 -13.84 -5.09 -15.04
C LYS A 287 -12.63 -4.62 -15.81
N TYR A 288 -11.54 -4.39 -15.09
CA TYR A 288 -10.31 -3.82 -15.61
C TYR A 288 -9.32 -4.91 -15.97
N ASP A 289 -8.86 -4.89 -17.22
CA ASP A 289 -7.68 -5.64 -17.67
C ASP A 289 -6.40 -4.88 -17.33
N LEU A 290 -5.27 -5.58 -17.29
CA LEU A 290 -3.98 -4.96 -17.12
C LEU A 290 -3.36 -4.66 -18.48
N MET A 291 -3.08 -3.39 -18.73
CA MET A 291 -2.40 -2.89 -19.92
C MET A 291 -1.04 -2.30 -19.58
N ARG A 292 -0.21 -2.09 -20.60
CA ARG A 292 0.99 -1.26 -20.51
C ARG A 292 1.16 -0.43 -21.78
N VAL A 293 1.91 0.67 -21.66
CA VAL A 293 2.33 1.51 -22.79
C VAL A 293 3.79 1.90 -22.60
N SER A 294 4.60 1.85 -23.65
CA SER A 294 6.01 2.26 -23.57
C SER A 294 6.13 3.79 -23.59
N TYR A 295 7.22 4.30 -23.00
CA TYR A 295 7.55 5.72 -22.95
C TYR A 295 9.04 5.95 -23.05
N ASP A 296 9.43 6.85 -23.94
CA ASP A 296 10.81 7.37 -24.09
C ASP A 296 10.85 8.78 -23.47
N ILE A 297 11.47 8.89 -22.30
CA ILE A 297 11.54 10.16 -21.57
C ILE A 297 12.41 11.21 -22.26
N ASP A 298 13.42 10.80 -23.02
CA ASP A 298 14.37 11.71 -23.68
C ASP A 298 13.72 12.37 -24.91
N ARG A 299 12.77 11.68 -25.56
CA ARG A 299 12.02 12.16 -26.71
C ARG A 299 10.61 12.64 -26.39
N ASP A 300 10.14 12.42 -25.16
CA ASP A 300 8.73 12.61 -24.75
C ASP A 300 7.76 11.88 -25.70
N GLN A 301 8.07 10.61 -25.99
CA GLN A 301 7.29 9.81 -26.94
C GLN A 301 6.68 8.56 -26.30
N TRP A 302 5.41 8.33 -26.60
CA TRP A 302 4.65 7.18 -26.18
C TRP A 302 4.52 6.14 -27.30
N GLY A 303 4.58 4.87 -26.95
CA GLY A 303 4.36 3.76 -27.88
C GLY A 303 2.88 3.36 -27.98
N LYS A 304 2.60 2.24 -28.61
CA LYS A 304 1.26 1.67 -28.68
C LYS A 304 0.91 0.93 -27.39
N PRO A 305 -0.35 1.02 -26.93
CA PRO A 305 -0.84 0.22 -25.80
C PRO A 305 -0.77 -1.29 -26.08
N GLU A 306 -0.35 -2.06 -25.09
CA GLU A 306 -0.21 -3.51 -25.14
C GLU A 306 -1.04 -4.16 -24.03
N MET A 307 -1.77 -5.24 -24.34
CA MET A 307 -2.42 -6.08 -23.37
C MET A 307 -1.38 -6.89 -22.60
N VAL A 308 -1.40 -6.79 -21.27
CA VAL A 308 -0.56 -7.63 -20.38
C VAL A 308 -1.36 -8.81 -19.87
N LEU A 309 -2.57 -8.57 -19.35
CA LEU A 309 -3.38 -9.61 -18.73
C LEU A 309 -4.88 -9.34 -18.97
N PRO A 310 -5.55 -10.14 -19.83
CA PRO A 310 -6.98 -10.02 -20.09
C PRO A 310 -7.80 -10.77 -19.02
N VAL A 311 -7.87 -10.23 -17.79
CA VAL A 311 -8.52 -10.92 -16.67
C VAL A 311 -10.02 -10.68 -16.56
N SER A 312 -10.55 -9.67 -17.22
CA SER A 312 -11.99 -9.41 -17.26
C SER A 312 -12.79 -10.61 -17.78
N GLU A 313 -12.23 -11.38 -18.73
CA GLU A 313 -12.77 -12.64 -19.23
C GLU A 313 -12.79 -13.75 -18.17
N SER A 314 -11.86 -13.73 -17.22
CA SER A 314 -11.79 -14.67 -16.10
C SER A 314 -12.69 -14.30 -14.92
N GLY A 315 -13.45 -13.22 -15.05
CA GLY A 315 -14.48 -12.84 -14.09
C GLY A 315 -14.01 -11.91 -12.98
N PHE A 316 -12.75 -11.45 -12.95
CA PHE A 316 -12.25 -10.47 -11.99
C PHE A 316 -11.64 -9.23 -12.66
N SER A 317 -11.31 -8.25 -11.83
CA SER A 317 -10.82 -6.93 -12.22
C SER A 317 -9.46 -6.67 -11.59
N VAL A 318 -8.54 -6.06 -12.33
CA VAL A 318 -7.23 -5.61 -11.81
C VAL A 318 -7.35 -4.25 -11.14
N ALA A 319 -6.77 -4.13 -9.95
CA ALA A 319 -6.61 -2.84 -9.29
C ALA A 319 -5.21 -2.71 -8.68
N GLN A 320 -4.74 -1.47 -8.55
CA GLN A 320 -3.53 -1.11 -7.82
C GLN A 320 -2.26 -1.92 -8.19
N PRO A 321 -1.88 -2.01 -9.47
CA PRO A 321 -0.64 -2.68 -9.86
C PRO A 321 0.57 -1.98 -9.20
N ARG A 322 1.55 -2.78 -8.74
CA ARG A 322 2.80 -2.32 -8.13
C ARG A 322 3.95 -3.19 -8.59
N ILE A 323 4.93 -2.58 -9.23
CA ILE A 323 6.11 -3.27 -9.72
C ILE A 323 7.20 -3.22 -8.64
N SER A 324 7.90 -4.35 -8.41
CA SER A 324 9.04 -4.40 -7.51
C SER A 324 10.17 -3.50 -8.04
N PRO A 325 10.95 -2.83 -7.16
CA PRO A 325 12.05 -1.96 -7.59
C PRO A 325 13.10 -2.60 -8.49
N ASP A 326 13.28 -3.94 -8.41
CA ASP A 326 14.16 -4.70 -9.31
C ASP A 326 13.53 -5.01 -10.69
N GLY A 327 12.27 -4.63 -10.89
CA GLY A 327 11.53 -4.83 -12.14
C GLY A 327 11.12 -6.28 -12.43
N HIS A 328 11.30 -7.20 -11.45
CA HIS A 328 11.03 -8.61 -11.67
C HIS A 328 9.55 -8.96 -11.48
N TRP A 329 8.91 -8.43 -10.42
CA TRP A 329 7.56 -8.79 -10.01
C TRP A 329 6.58 -7.64 -10.20
N LEU A 330 5.38 -7.92 -10.70
CA LEU A 330 4.25 -7.02 -10.65
C LEU A 330 3.17 -7.67 -9.77
N TYR A 331 2.83 -7.04 -8.65
CA TYR A 331 1.74 -7.46 -7.79
C TYR A 331 0.54 -6.52 -7.94
N PHE A 332 -0.68 -7.05 -7.84
CA PHE A 332 -1.92 -6.30 -7.99
C PHE A 332 -3.03 -6.88 -7.14
N CYS A 333 -4.10 -6.13 -6.93
CA CYS A 333 -5.32 -6.62 -6.32
C CYS A 333 -6.24 -7.16 -7.42
N ALA A 334 -6.71 -8.40 -7.26
CA ALA A 334 -7.79 -8.99 -8.04
C ALA A 334 -9.09 -8.84 -7.24
N ILE A 335 -10.10 -8.23 -7.83
CA ILE A 335 -11.37 -7.90 -7.21
C ILE A 335 -12.54 -8.32 -8.12
N ALA A 336 -13.74 -8.42 -7.58
CA ALA A 336 -14.90 -8.86 -8.34
C ALA A 336 -15.26 -7.89 -9.46
N TYR A 337 -15.13 -6.58 -9.23
CA TYR A 337 -15.45 -5.52 -10.20
C TYR A 337 -14.82 -4.18 -9.80
N GLY A 338 -14.82 -3.23 -10.72
CA GLY A 338 -14.34 -1.88 -10.48
C GLY A 338 -12.84 -1.81 -10.25
N CYS A 339 -12.40 -0.80 -9.49
CA CYS A 339 -10.98 -0.56 -9.21
C CYS A 339 -10.68 -0.16 -7.75
N TRP A 340 -11.62 -0.42 -6.82
CA TRP A 340 -11.51 -0.02 -5.41
C TRP A 340 -11.44 -1.21 -4.46
N PRO A 341 -10.28 -1.89 -4.36
CA PRO A 341 -10.15 -3.15 -3.63
C PRO A 341 -10.48 -3.05 -2.14
N THR A 342 -10.26 -1.89 -1.51
CA THR A 342 -10.53 -1.68 -0.08
C THR A 342 -12.00 -1.95 0.31
N TYR A 343 -12.91 -1.82 -0.65
CA TYR A 343 -14.35 -2.02 -0.44
C TYR A 343 -14.87 -3.36 -0.98
N ASP A 344 -13.99 -4.16 -1.56
CA ASP A 344 -14.32 -5.51 -2.02
C ASP A 344 -13.86 -6.53 -0.97
N PRO A 345 -14.79 -7.27 -0.32
CA PRO A 345 -14.44 -8.26 0.69
C PRO A 345 -13.65 -9.45 0.11
N GLU A 346 -13.77 -9.71 -1.19
CA GLU A 346 -13.07 -10.79 -1.90
C GLU A 346 -11.77 -10.33 -2.57
N SER A 347 -11.28 -9.13 -2.25
CA SER A 347 -10.03 -8.62 -2.79
C SER A 347 -8.84 -9.46 -2.37
N ASP A 348 -8.16 -10.03 -3.35
CA ASP A 348 -6.98 -10.88 -3.20
C ASP A 348 -5.74 -10.27 -3.90
N LEU A 349 -4.56 -10.59 -3.42
CA LEU A 349 -3.29 -10.20 -4.03
C LEU A 349 -2.83 -11.28 -5.03
N TYR A 350 -2.49 -10.85 -6.24
CA TYR A 350 -1.94 -11.68 -7.32
C TYR A 350 -0.59 -11.15 -7.78
N GLY A 351 0.21 -12.02 -8.37
CA GLY A 351 1.55 -11.67 -8.85
C GLY A 351 1.81 -12.18 -10.27
N ILE A 352 2.59 -11.40 -11.01
CA ILE A 352 3.10 -11.70 -12.36
C ILE A 352 4.62 -11.71 -12.29
N ASP A 353 5.27 -12.72 -12.85
CA ASP A 353 6.69 -12.70 -13.17
C ASP A 353 6.89 -11.94 -14.50
N LEU A 354 7.37 -10.70 -14.39
CA LEU A 354 7.55 -9.84 -15.57
C LEU A 354 8.70 -10.32 -16.45
N LYS A 355 9.77 -10.90 -15.89
CA LYS A 355 10.91 -11.41 -16.66
C LYS A 355 10.49 -12.60 -17.49
N ALA A 356 9.87 -13.60 -16.86
CA ALA A 356 9.37 -14.78 -17.58
C ALA A 356 8.31 -14.38 -18.63
N GLY A 357 7.45 -13.42 -18.32
CA GLY A 357 6.46 -12.90 -19.26
C GLY A 357 7.07 -12.20 -20.48
N GLN A 358 8.15 -11.46 -20.29
CA GLN A 358 8.87 -10.80 -21.39
C GLN A 358 9.62 -11.82 -22.27
N GLU A 359 10.27 -12.81 -21.68
CA GLU A 359 11.00 -13.88 -22.39
C GLU A 359 10.07 -14.75 -23.23
N THR A 360 8.88 -15.05 -22.75
CA THR A 360 7.90 -15.91 -23.42
C THR A 360 6.88 -15.16 -24.28
N ALA A 361 6.88 -13.82 -24.23
CA ALA A 361 5.86 -12.94 -24.78
C ALA A 361 4.44 -13.26 -24.27
N LYS A 362 4.33 -13.92 -23.10
CA LYS A 362 3.06 -14.29 -22.48
C LYS A 362 3.11 -14.04 -20.96
N PHE A 363 2.26 -13.18 -20.47
CA PHE A 363 2.12 -12.92 -19.04
C PHE A 363 1.04 -13.84 -18.43
N THR A 364 1.35 -14.37 -17.27
CA THR A 364 0.42 -15.16 -16.45
C THR A 364 0.46 -14.67 -15.00
N CYS A 365 -0.65 -14.76 -14.29
CA CYS A 365 -0.69 -14.39 -12.88
C CYS A 365 -0.97 -15.61 -12.00
N ARG A 366 -0.57 -15.52 -10.73
CA ARG A 366 -0.89 -16.48 -9.69
C ARG A 366 -1.40 -15.77 -8.44
N LYS A 367 -2.28 -16.41 -7.69
CA LYS A 367 -2.67 -15.96 -6.35
C LYS A 367 -1.47 -16.08 -5.41
N LEU A 368 -1.25 -15.04 -4.60
CA LEU A 368 -0.12 -14.99 -3.67
C LEU A 368 -0.46 -15.68 -2.34
N GLU A 369 0.56 -16.15 -1.64
CA GLU A 369 0.46 -16.75 -0.31
C GLU A 369 0.11 -15.69 0.77
N LEU A 370 0.06 -14.43 0.38
CA LEU A 370 -0.25 -13.29 1.25
C LEU A 370 -1.73 -13.19 1.66
N ASN A 371 -2.60 -13.89 0.96
CA ASN A 371 -4.05 -13.75 1.08
C ASN A 371 -4.63 -14.42 2.33
N SER A 372 -5.78 -13.94 2.73
CA SER A 372 -6.64 -14.49 3.79
C SER A 372 -8.09 -14.63 3.26
N PRO A 373 -9.04 -15.13 4.04
CA PRO A 373 -10.46 -15.09 3.68
C PRO A 373 -11.08 -13.69 3.72
N GLN A 374 -10.29 -12.65 3.97
CA GLN A 374 -10.73 -11.26 4.08
C GLN A 374 -10.03 -10.41 3.04
N CYS A 375 -10.45 -9.16 2.91
CA CYS A 375 -9.91 -8.18 1.96
C CYS A 375 -8.42 -7.88 2.18
N GLU A 376 -7.62 -7.96 1.13
CA GLU A 376 -6.26 -7.41 1.00
C GLU A 376 -6.22 -6.28 -0.02
N SER A 377 -5.48 -5.20 0.29
CA SER A 377 -5.40 -4.02 -0.59
C SER A 377 -4.14 -3.18 -0.34
N TRP A 378 -3.89 -2.21 -1.22
CA TRP A 378 -2.86 -1.19 -1.04
C TRP A 378 -1.46 -1.75 -0.78
N LEU A 379 -1.00 -2.66 -1.63
CA LEU A 379 0.34 -3.21 -1.52
C LEU A 379 1.41 -2.17 -1.92
N SER A 380 2.51 -2.16 -1.19
CA SER A 380 3.73 -1.40 -1.51
C SER A 380 4.98 -2.25 -1.28
N TRP A 381 5.99 -2.08 -2.14
CA TRP A 381 7.28 -2.74 -2.05
C TRP A 381 8.29 -1.96 -1.21
N SER A 382 9.20 -2.66 -0.54
CA SER A 382 10.44 -2.06 -0.04
C SER A 382 11.41 -1.76 -1.18
N SER A 383 12.32 -0.81 -0.95
CA SER A 383 13.30 -0.37 -1.94
C SER A 383 14.23 -1.50 -2.43
N ASN A 384 14.42 -2.55 -1.64
CA ASN A 384 15.24 -3.71 -1.97
C ASN A 384 14.47 -4.88 -2.60
N SER A 385 13.17 -4.74 -2.87
CA SER A 385 12.32 -5.79 -3.47
C SER A 385 12.17 -7.07 -2.65
N ARG A 386 12.47 -7.04 -1.34
CA ARG A 386 12.40 -8.22 -0.47
C ARG A 386 11.26 -8.17 0.54
N TRP A 387 10.66 -7.01 0.72
CA TRP A 387 9.55 -6.84 1.65
C TRP A 387 8.37 -6.20 0.96
N VAL A 388 7.20 -6.58 1.38
CA VAL A 388 5.96 -5.91 1.02
C VAL A 388 5.21 -5.50 2.28
N VAL A 389 4.48 -4.41 2.18
CA VAL A 389 3.45 -4.01 3.14
C VAL A 389 2.12 -3.90 2.40
N PHE A 390 1.04 -4.29 3.06
CA PHE A 390 -0.30 -4.16 2.51
C PHE A 390 -1.34 -3.99 3.63
N SER A 391 -2.49 -3.46 3.27
CA SER A 391 -3.65 -3.37 4.15
C SER A 391 -4.43 -4.66 4.11
N SER A 392 -4.79 -5.20 5.28
CA SER A 392 -5.57 -6.43 5.39
C SER A 392 -6.66 -6.32 6.46
N LYS A 393 -7.80 -6.92 6.19
CA LYS A 393 -8.93 -7.04 7.14
C LYS A 393 -8.94 -8.38 7.88
N ARG A 394 -7.87 -9.21 7.80
CA ARG A 394 -7.79 -10.54 8.42
C ARG A 394 -7.98 -10.55 9.94
N VAL A 395 -7.62 -9.45 10.63
CA VAL A 395 -7.78 -9.31 12.09
C VAL A 395 -9.18 -8.80 12.44
N SER A 396 -9.78 -7.98 11.56
CA SER A 396 -11.12 -7.42 11.77
C SER A 396 -11.78 -7.13 10.42
N PRO A 397 -13.01 -7.56 10.16
CA PRO A 397 -13.70 -7.30 8.89
C PRO A 397 -13.99 -5.81 8.67
N LEU A 398 -13.91 -4.98 9.72
CA LEU A 398 -14.18 -3.53 9.65
C LEU A 398 -12.92 -2.68 9.45
N PHE A 399 -11.77 -3.14 9.98
CA PHE A 399 -10.59 -2.32 10.06
C PHE A 399 -9.43 -2.92 9.28
N ASN A 400 -8.93 -2.22 8.28
CA ASN A 400 -7.65 -2.53 7.67
C ASN A 400 -6.51 -2.34 8.69
N ARG A 401 -5.61 -3.31 8.72
CA ARG A 401 -4.36 -3.27 9.49
C ARG A 401 -3.17 -3.47 8.56
N PRO A 402 -2.04 -2.77 8.77
CA PRO A 402 -0.86 -2.96 7.96
C PRO A 402 -0.20 -4.30 8.29
N HIS A 403 0.05 -5.11 7.26
CA HIS A 403 0.75 -6.38 7.36
C HIS A 403 2.04 -6.34 6.53
N LEU A 404 3.07 -6.95 7.04
CA LEU A 404 4.36 -7.10 6.39
C LEU A 404 4.54 -8.56 5.96
N ALA A 405 5.26 -8.77 4.86
CA ALA A 405 5.70 -10.10 4.46
C ALA A 405 7.03 -10.04 3.70
N TYR A 406 7.83 -11.09 3.85
CA TYR A 406 9.03 -11.31 3.06
C TYR A 406 8.68 -11.85 1.67
N VAL A 407 9.43 -11.44 0.67
CA VAL A 407 9.33 -11.98 -0.69
C VAL A 407 10.70 -12.53 -1.10
N ALA A 408 10.77 -13.83 -1.29
CA ALA A 408 11.97 -14.50 -1.75
C ALA A 408 12.30 -14.12 -3.20
N ALA A 409 13.54 -14.35 -3.63
CA ALA A 409 13.98 -14.00 -5.00
C ALA A 409 13.15 -14.67 -6.10
N ASN A 410 12.60 -15.84 -5.84
CA ASN A 410 11.72 -16.59 -6.74
C ASN A 410 10.24 -16.17 -6.63
N GLY A 411 9.93 -15.09 -5.90
CA GLY A 411 8.58 -14.55 -5.74
C GLY A 411 7.69 -15.29 -4.74
N VAL A 412 8.20 -16.32 -4.06
CA VAL A 412 7.44 -16.97 -2.98
C VAL A 412 7.35 -16.04 -1.79
N CYS A 413 6.15 -15.85 -1.27
CA CYS A 413 5.89 -14.95 -0.15
C CYS A 413 5.88 -15.73 1.18
N GLY A 414 6.55 -15.18 2.18
CA GLY A 414 6.47 -15.66 3.55
C GLY A 414 5.11 -15.36 4.18
N LYS A 415 4.82 -15.99 5.31
CA LYS A 415 3.62 -15.74 6.10
C LYS A 415 3.53 -14.25 6.49
N PRO A 416 2.41 -13.57 6.22
CA PRO A 416 2.21 -12.19 6.62
C PRO A 416 2.06 -12.03 8.13
N PHE A 417 2.57 -10.93 8.67
CA PHE A 417 2.38 -10.56 10.06
C PHE A 417 2.02 -9.09 10.22
N ILE A 418 1.19 -8.79 11.21
CA ILE A 418 0.78 -7.42 11.50
C ILE A 418 1.97 -6.60 12.01
N VAL A 419 2.03 -5.32 11.65
CA VAL A 419 3.07 -4.41 12.15
C VAL A 419 3.06 -4.38 13.68
N PRO A 420 4.19 -4.71 14.35
CA PRO A 420 4.23 -4.86 15.80
C PRO A 420 3.96 -3.56 16.54
N GLN A 421 3.38 -3.64 17.72
CA GLN A 421 3.03 -2.51 18.58
C GLN A 421 3.70 -2.64 19.96
N SER A 422 3.88 -1.52 20.67
CA SER A 422 4.39 -1.52 22.04
C SER A 422 3.49 -2.31 22.98
N ASP A 423 2.17 -2.16 22.85
CA ASP A 423 1.19 -3.04 23.50
C ASP A 423 0.69 -4.07 22.48
N PRO A 424 0.83 -5.37 22.71
CA PRO A 424 0.39 -6.41 21.78
C PRO A 424 -1.12 -6.37 21.49
N THR A 425 -1.95 -5.84 22.40
CA THR A 425 -3.40 -5.72 22.22
C THR A 425 -3.83 -4.35 21.69
N PHE A 426 -2.90 -3.54 21.18
CA PHE A 426 -3.18 -2.18 20.67
C PHE A 426 -4.30 -2.15 19.63
N TYR A 427 -4.32 -3.11 18.72
CA TYR A 427 -5.29 -3.13 17.62
C TYR A 427 -6.71 -3.50 18.06
N ASP A 428 -6.91 -4.10 19.24
CA ASP A 428 -8.23 -4.49 19.76
C ASP A 428 -9.10 -3.28 20.09
N SER A 429 -8.47 -2.20 20.54
CA SER A 429 -9.15 -0.96 20.95
C SER A 429 -9.08 0.15 19.90
N LEU A 430 -8.31 -0.04 18.81
CA LEU A 430 -8.12 1.01 17.81
C LEU A 430 -9.30 1.06 16.82
N LEU A 431 -10.11 2.10 16.88
CA LEU A 431 -11.26 2.35 16.01
C LEU A 431 -10.94 3.06 14.70
N LYS A 432 -9.66 3.20 14.34
CA LYS A 432 -9.21 3.76 13.07
C LYS A 432 -8.74 2.66 12.13
N THR A 433 -8.89 2.86 10.85
CA THR A 433 -8.39 1.97 9.80
C THR A 433 -7.15 2.56 9.14
N TYR A 434 -6.23 1.71 8.72
CA TYR A 434 -5.01 2.09 8.00
C TYR A 434 -5.22 1.90 6.50
N THR A 435 -4.83 2.89 5.71
CA THR A 435 -4.88 2.79 4.24
C THR A 435 -3.59 3.28 3.62
N ILE A 436 -3.31 2.76 2.44
CA ILE A 436 -2.15 3.13 1.61
C ILE A 436 -0.83 3.02 2.40
N PRO A 437 -0.54 1.88 3.05
CA PRO A 437 0.73 1.70 3.70
C PRO A 437 1.84 1.70 2.64
N THR A 438 2.88 2.52 2.86
CA THR A 438 3.98 2.70 1.91
C THR A 438 5.30 2.64 2.65
N LEU A 439 6.18 1.73 2.24
CA LEU A 439 7.53 1.63 2.77
C LEU A 439 8.38 2.79 2.27
N SER A 440 9.25 3.33 3.15
CA SER A 440 10.07 4.51 2.88
C SER A 440 11.48 4.35 3.43
N ILE A 441 12.48 4.76 2.64
CA ILE A 441 13.90 4.69 3.00
C ILE A 441 14.31 5.66 4.11
N GLY A 442 13.41 6.53 4.54
CA GLY A 442 13.62 7.48 5.64
C GLY A 442 12.34 8.22 6.02
N PRO A 443 12.40 9.13 6.98
CA PRO A 443 11.26 9.92 7.38
C PRO A 443 11.00 11.09 6.42
N VAL A 444 9.76 11.51 6.32
CA VAL A 444 9.42 12.84 5.77
C VAL A 444 9.92 13.87 6.76
N THR A 445 10.86 14.72 6.35
CA THR A 445 11.52 15.70 7.22
C THR A 445 10.93 17.10 7.11
N VAL A 446 10.11 17.37 6.09
CA VAL A 446 9.41 18.66 5.93
C VAL A 446 8.46 18.84 7.11
N PRO A 447 8.58 19.92 7.90
CA PRO A 447 7.72 20.15 9.05
C PRO A 447 6.24 20.27 8.62
N GLN A 448 5.33 19.71 9.44
CA GLN A 448 3.88 19.78 9.19
C GLN A 448 3.39 21.20 8.93
N SER A 449 3.95 22.21 9.64
CA SER A 449 3.59 23.62 9.44
C SER A 449 3.85 24.08 8.01
N LYS A 450 4.96 23.66 7.40
CA LYS A 450 5.29 24.02 6.00
C LYS A 450 4.35 23.36 4.99
N LEU A 451 3.93 22.11 5.26
CA LEU A 451 2.92 21.42 4.45
C LEU A 451 1.57 22.17 4.53
N VAL A 452 1.17 22.55 5.75
CA VAL A 452 -0.06 23.32 6.00
C VAL A 452 0.01 24.70 5.38
N ASP A 453 1.16 25.40 5.48
CA ASP A 453 1.36 26.71 4.84
C ASP A 453 1.23 26.60 3.32
N ALA A 454 1.80 25.54 2.69
CA ALA A 454 1.67 25.31 1.26
C ALA A 454 0.22 25.10 0.84
N ILE A 455 -0.58 24.38 1.65
CA ILE A 455 -2.02 24.15 1.38
C ILE A 455 -2.81 25.45 1.52
N LYS A 456 -2.59 26.22 2.59
CA LYS A 456 -3.34 27.44 2.90
C LYS A 456 -3.00 28.61 1.97
N ASN A 457 -1.73 28.74 1.61
CA ASN A 457 -1.23 29.81 0.75
C ASN A 457 -1.23 29.42 -0.72
N TRP A 458 -1.97 28.38 -1.05
CA TRP A 458 -2.06 27.73 -2.36
C TRP A 458 -1.41 28.56 -3.47
N GLY A 459 -0.27 28.03 -3.96
CA GLY A 459 0.61 28.77 -4.85
C GLY A 459 -0.08 29.21 -6.14
N ARG A 460 0.59 30.07 -6.88
CA ARG A 460 0.11 30.59 -8.18
C ARG A 460 0.01 29.50 -9.25
N SER A 461 0.51 28.29 -8.97
CA SER A 461 0.56 27.16 -9.89
C SER A 461 -0.78 26.40 -9.90
N ALA A 462 -1.30 26.16 -11.08
CA ALA A 462 -2.49 25.34 -11.30
C ALA A 462 -2.24 24.37 -12.47
N PHE A 463 -2.96 23.27 -12.50
CA PHE A 463 -2.95 22.40 -13.66
C PHE A 463 -3.59 23.13 -14.87
N VAL A 464 -2.91 23.03 -16.00
CA VAL A 464 -3.48 23.44 -17.29
C VAL A 464 -4.04 22.17 -17.93
N MET A 465 -5.37 22.05 -17.91
CA MET A 465 -6.07 20.91 -18.47
C MET A 465 -6.28 21.08 -19.98
N PRO A 466 -6.37 20.00 -20.76
CA PRO A 466 -6.69 20.08 -22.17
C PRO A 466 -8.06 20.77 -22.39
N ALA A 467 -8.17 21.65 -23.38
CA ALA A 467 -9.32 22.54 -23.58
C ALA A 467 -10.61 21.78 -23.96
N SER A 468 -10.50 20.59 -24.52
CA SER A 468 -11.66 19.75 -24.82
C SER A 468 -11.30 18.26 -24.81
N LYS A 469 -12.32 17.41 -24.57
CA LYS A 469 -12.18 15.94 -24.74
C LYS A 469 -11.82 15.55 -26.20
N LYS A 470 -12.03 16.43 -27.19
CA LYS A 470 -11.64 16.20 -28.59
C LYS A 470 -10.12 16.28 -28.78
N GLU A 471 -9.40 17.12 -28.03
CA GLU A 471 -7.94 17.20 -28.07
C GLU A 471 -7.28 15.91 -27.57
N ILE A 472 -7.97 15.17 -26.70
CA ILE A 472 -7.52 13.86 -26.22
C ILE A 472 -7.49 12.82 -27.36
N LYS A 473 -8.34 13.01 -28.41
CA LYS A 473 -8.44 12.10 -29.57
C LYS A 473 -7.48 12.42 -30.72
N THR A 474 -6.95 13.63 -30.82
CA THR A 474 -6.30 14.14 -32.04
C THR A 474 -4.79 13.95 -32.09
N GLU A 475 -4.13 13.55 -31.01
CA GLU A 475 -2.73 13.10 -31.10
C GLU A 475 -2.68 11.67 -31.68
N THR A 476 -2.95 11.54 -32.95
CA THR A 476 -2.67 10.33 -33.73
C THR A 476 -1.18 10.16 -33.89
N TYR A 477 -0.71 8.92 -33.68
CA TYR A 477 0.65 8.53 -33.99
C TYR A 477 1.02 8.96 -35.41
N GLU A 478 2.02 9.82 -35.58
CA GLU A 478 2.73 9.85 -36.84
C GLU A 478 3.47 8.52 -36.97
N GLU A 479 3.07 7.70 -37.92
CA GLU A 479 3.81 6.51 -38.30
C GLU A 479 5.20 6.99 -38.77
N GLY A 480 6.19 6.87 -37.89
CA GLY A 480 7.59 7.00 -38.30
C GLY A 480 7.93 5.83 -39.21
N HIS A 481 8.17 6.15 -40.48
CA HIS A 481 8.76 5.27 -41.47
C HIS A 481 10.18 4.86 -41.09
#